data_763079d0aafb5257a2f61582ccc2ccd0
#
_entry.id   763079d0aafb5257a2f61582ccc2ccd0
#
_cell.length_a   1.000
_cell.length_b   1.000
_cell.length_c   1.000
_cell.angle_alpha   90.00
_cell.angle_beta   90.00
_cell.angle_gamma   90.00
#
_symmetry.space_group_name_H-M   'P 1'
#
loop_
_entity.id
_entity.type
_entity.pdbx_description
1 polymer ?
#
loop_
_entity_poly.entity_id
_entity_poly.type
_entity_poly.pdbx_seq_one_letter_code
_entity_poly.pdbx_strand_id
1 'polypeptide(L)'
;SLKGSEEKNYLATSPGGTSTGIGANFIIVDDIIKNNEEAANELVKDKHWEWYNNTLVQRMERPRRQILIMTRWASDDLVGRMLEKKADKCHLITYKAVQDDGSMLCDEIMTKAEYEDIISEMGEDIASANYQQEPIDLKGRLYTNFKTYDRLPVDEQDNSLFEGIYSYTDTADEGVDYLCTIIWGVYMREAYVLDVYYTQEGMEITEPETAKRFKEFEVNRSRIESNNGGSG
;
A
#
# COMPACT_ATOMS: atom_id res chain seq x y z
N SER A 1 19.30 10.95 35.33
CA SER A 1 19.37 9.82 36.29
C SER A 1 18.79 10.25 37.62
N LEU A 2 17.86 9.52 38.19
CA LEU A 2 17.42 9.72 39.57
C LEU A 2 18.61 9.37 40.46
N LYS A 3 18.94 10.27 41.43
CA LYS A 3 20.02 10.09 42.37
C LYS A 3 19.79 8.80 43.16
N GLY A 4 20.68 7.82 43.01
CA GLY A 4 20.75 6.66 43.91
C GLY A 4 20.59 5.28 43.25
N SER A 5 20.37 5.12 41.95
CA SER A 5 20.43 3.81 41.28
C SER A 5 21.59 3.74 40.30
N GLU A 6 22.37 2.68 40.36
CA GLU A 6 23.37 2.36 39.29
C GLU A 6 22.69 1.88 38.01
N GLU A 7 21.37 1.68 38.00
CA GLU A 7 20.58 1.25 36.84
C GLU A 7 20.24 2.42 35.95
N LYS A 8 20.30 2.18 34.64
CA LYS A 8 19.89 3.14 33.64
C LYS A 8 18.36 3.28 33.65
N ASN A 9 17.86 4.45 34.06
CA ASN A 9 16.43 4.73 34.08
C ASN A 9 15.85 5.08 32.71
N TYR A 10 16.70 5.34 31.72
CA TYR A 10 16.31 5.69 30.34
C TYR A 10 17.35 5.16 29.36
N LEU A 11 16.87 4.52 28.29
CA LEU A 11 17.67 4.08 27.16
C LEU A 11 16.98 4.53 25.86
N ALA A 12 17.71 5.26 25.02
CA ALA A 12 17.33 5.50 23.63
C ALA A 12 18.07 4.52 22.71
N THR A 13 17.36 3.90 21.79
CA THR A 13 17.91 2.97 20.80
C THR A 13 17.11 3.04 19.52
N SER A 14 17.55 2.37 18.47
CA SER A 14 16.85 2.26 17.18
C SER A 14 16.63 0.79 16.82
N PRO A 15 15.75 0.49 15.82
CA PRO A 15 15.68 -0.83 15.23
C PRO A 15 17.08 -1.30 14.79
N GLY A 16 17.53 -2.45 15.28
CA GLY A 16 18.90 -2.95 15.07
C GLY A 16 19.95 -2.44 16.04
N GLY A 17 19.62 -1.50 16.93
CA GLY A 17 20.51 -1.06 18.00
C GLY A 17 20.64 -2.07 19.15
N THR A 18 21.71 -1.93 19.94
CA THR A 18 21.99 -2.83 21.08
C THR A 18 21.06 -2.50 22.26
N SER A 19 20.03 -3.31 22.47
CA SER A 19 19.18 -3.28 23.67
C SER A 19 19.27 -4.58 24.48
N THR A 20 20.32 -5.39 24.23
CA THR A 20 20.51 -6.68 24.90
C THR A 20 20.74 -6.52 26.38
N GLY A 21 20.01 -7.29 27.21
CA GLY A 21 20.20 -7.32 28.67
C GLY A 21 19.50 -6.20 29.46
N ILE A 22 18.77 -5.29 28.81
CA ILE A 22 18.06 -4.20 29.47
C ILE A 22 16.55 -4.47 29.38
N GLY A 23 15.90 -4.57 30.57
CA GLY A 23 14.44 -4.63 30.68
C GLY A 23 13.84 -3.24 30.83
N ALA A 24 12.54 -3.10 30.51
CA ALA A 24 11.81 -1.85 30.63
C ALA A 24 10.34 -2.10 30.99
N ASN A 25 9.82 -1.31 31.94
CA ASN A 25 8.39 -1.32 32.29
C ASN A 25 7.56 -0.45 31.32
N PHE A 26 8.21 0.51 30.66
CA PHE A 26 7.60 1.45 29.75
C PHE A 26 8.44 1.59 28.48
N ILE A 27 7.83 1.37 27.34
CA ILE A 27 8.48 1.47 26.02
C ILE A 27 7.74 2.50 25.19
N ILE A 28 8.49 3.40 24.57
CA ILE A 28 7.99 4.30 23.54
C ILE A 28 8.66 3.91 22.22
N VAL A 29 7.86 3.66 21.20
CA VAL A 29 8.31 3.52 19.82
C VAL A 29 7.87 4.77 19.09
N ASP A 30 8.80 5.51 18.55
CA ASP A 30 8.58 6.81 17.95
C ASP A 30 9.12 6.83 16.52
N ASP A 31 8.22 7.02 15.57
CA ASP A 31 8.44 7.27 14.15
C ASP A 31 9.56 6.44 13.47
N ILE A 32 9.38 5.11 13.49
CA ILE A 32 10.41 4.17 13.02
C ILE A 32 10.52 4.06 11.49
N ILE A 33 9.55 4.60 10.73
CA ILE A 33 9.58 4.68 9.27
C ILE A 33 9.98 6.10 8.88
N LYS A 34 11.04 6.25 8.13
CA LYS A 34 11.63 7.56 7.80
C LYS A 34 11.02 8.22 6.57
N ASN A 35 10.55 7.43 5.62
CA ASN A 35 10.09 7.93 4.32
C ASN A 35 9.26 6.90 3.57
N ASN A 36 8.69 7.32 2.43
CA ASN A 36 7.88 6.47 1.57
C ASN A 36 8.64 5.26 1.00
N GLU A 37 9.95 5.38 0.75
CA GLU A 37 10.75 4.26 0.24
C GLU A 37 10.84 3.12 1.26
N GLU A 38 11.09 3.43 2.54
CA GLU A 38 11.06 2.44 3.62
C GLU A 38 9.66 1.84 3.79
N ALA A 39 8.61 2.67 3.69
CA ALA A 39 7.22 2.23 3.80
C ALA A 39 6.80 1.27 2.69
N ALA A 40 7.30 1.48 1.47
CA ALA A 40 7.05 0.62 0.32
C ALA A 40 7.84 -0.70 0.37
N ASN A 41 8.87 -0.79 1.21
CA ASN A 41 9.74 -1.95 1.28
C ASN A 41 9.22 -2.99 2.31
N GLU A 42 8.68 -4.09 1.82
CA GLU A 42 8.16 -5.19 2.65
C GLU A 42 9.21 -5.72 3.63
N LEU A 43 10.46 -5.89 3.20
CA LEU A 43 11.53 -6.40 4.05
C LEU A 43 11.85 -5.46 5.23
N VAL A 44 11.69 -4.16 5.04
CA VAL A 44 11.87 -3.17 6.12
C VAL A 44 10.72 -3.27 7.11
N LYS A 45 9.47 -3.34 6.64
CA LYS A 45 8.28 -3.50 7.49
C LYS A 45 8.33 -4.82 8.27
N ASP A 46 8.75 -5.91 7.64
CA ASP A 46 8.93 -7.21 8.29
C ASP A 46 10.00 -7.16 9.38
N LYS A 47 11.14 -6.54 9.10
CA LYS A 47 12.19 -6.33 10.11
C LYS A 47 11.71 -5.49 11.29
N HIS A 48 10.92 -4.44 11.06
CA HIS A 48 10.33 -3.66 12.15
C HIS A 48 9.36 -4.50 13.00
N TRP A 49 8.54 -5.33 12.34
CA TRP A 49 7.62 -6.24 13.02
C TRP A 49 8.34 -7.31 13.83
N GLU A 50 9.38 -7.93 13.28
CA GLU A 50 10.22 -8.91 13.98
C GLU A 50 10.96 -8.27 15.16
N TRP A 51 11.59 -7.12 14.96
CA TRP A 51 12.26 -6.39 16.01
C TRP A 51 11.32 -6.03 17.16
N TYR A 52 10.12 -5.56 16.85
CA TYR A 52 9.11 -5.26 17.84
C TYR A 52 8.75 -6.50 18.67
N ASN A 53 8.41 -7.62 18.04
CA ASN A 53 7.96 -8.83 18.72
C ASN A 53 9.11 -9.58 19.41
N ASN A 54 10.25 -9.74 18.74
CA ASN A 54 11.34 -10.59 19.18
C ASN A 54 12.35 -9.85 20.07
N THR A 55 12.35 -8.52 20.06
CA THR A 55 13.27 -7.73 20.85
C THR A 55 12.53 -6.88 21.87
N LEU A 56 11.67 -5.94 21.47
CA LEU A 56 11.05 -5.01 22.40
C LEU A 56 10.07 -5.67 23.35
N VAL A 57 9.12 -6.44 22.83
CA VAL A 57 8.09 -7.09 23.65
C VAL A 57 8.71 -8.05 24.66
N GLN A 58 9.81 -8.73 24.28
CA GLN A 58 10.54 -9.65 25.17
C GLN A 58 11.30 -8.94 26.30
N ARG A 59 11.51 -7.63 26.17
CA ARG A 59 12.18 -6.79 27.19
C ARG A 59 11.21 -6.14 28.17
N MET A 60 9.90 -6.32 27.94
CA MET A 60 8.91 -5.68 28.81
C MET A 60 8.77 -6.39 30.15
N GLU A 61 9.04 -5.66 31.20
CA GLU A 61 8.86 -6.06 32.59
C GLU A 61 7.53 -5.52 33.14
N ARG A 62 7.02 -6.14 34.22
CA ARG A 62 5.75 -5.68 34.83
C ARG A 62 5.96 -4.42 35.69
N PRO A 63 5.03 -3.47 35.67
CA PRO A 63 3.84 -3.37 34.82
C PRO A 63 4.21 -3.02 33.35
N ARG A 64 3.67 -3.75 32.38
CA ARG A 64 3.97 -3.56 30.95
C ARG A 64 3.14 -2.42 30.37
N ARG A 65 3.79 -1.38 29.90
CA ARG A 65 3.16 -0.26 29.23
C ARG A 65 3.93 0.11 27.98
N GLN A 66 3.21 0.44 26.89
CA GLN A 66 3.83 0.86 25.64
C GLN A 66 3.02 1.95 24.98
N ILE A 67 3.71 2.83 24.30
CA ILE A 67 3.14 3.84 23.40
C ILE A 67 3.85 3.68 22.05
N LEU A 68 3.07 3.59 20.97
CA LEU A 68 3.56 3.65 19.61
C LEU A 68 3.08 4.97 19.02
N ILE A 69 4.01 5.79 18.59
CA ILE A 69 3.77 7.09 17.96
C ILE A 69 4.35 6.99 16.56
N MET A 70 3.56 7.24 15.53
CA MET A 70 4.07 7.30 14.18
C MET A 70 3.08 7.97 13.24
N THR A 71 3.61 8.57 12.19
CA THR A 71 2.85 8.89 11.00
C THR A 71 2.52 7.60 10.27
N ARG A 72 1.30 7.46 9.77
CA ARG A 72 0.92 6.31 8.95
C ARG A 72 1.52 6.46 7.55
N TRP A 73 2.12 5.40 7.05
CA TRP A 73 2.73 5.36 5.72
C TRP A 73 2.16 4.24 4.85
N ALA A 74 1.79 3.13 5.46
CA ALA A 74 1.26 1.95 4.79
C ALA A 74 0.20 1.27 5.67
N SER A 75 -0.73 0.56 5.05
CA SER A 75 -1.76 -0.19 5.79
C SER A 75 -1.16 -1.26 6.70
N ASP A 76 -0.02 -1.84 6.29
CA ASP A 76 0.71 -2.90 6.97
C ASP A 76 2.00 -2.42 7.66
N ASP A 77 2.12 -1.12 7.97
CA ASP A 77 3.14 -0.61 8.87
C ASP A 77 3.00 -1.21 10.29
N LEU A 78 3.93 -0.88 11.21
CA LEU A 78 3.92 -1.48 12.54
C LEU A 78 2.58 -1.28 13.26
N VAL A 79 1.99 -0.08 13.20
CA VAL A 79 0.68 0.20 13.82
C VAL A 79 -0.43 -0.54 13.11
N GLY A 80 -0.42 -0.60 11.77
CA GLY A 80 -1.39 -1.37 11.00
C GLY A 80 -1.42 -2.85 11.38
N ARG A 81 -0.25 -3.49 11.45
CA ARG A 81 -0.12 -4.89 11.91
C ARG A 81 -0.54 -5.07 13.37
N MET A 82 -0.32 -4.07 14.21
CA MET A 82 -0.79 -4.10 15.61
C MET A 82 -2.31 -4.04 15.69
N LEU A 83 -2.95 -3.16 14.93
CA LEU A 83 -4.40 -3.03 14.87
C LEU A 83 -5.05 -4.28 14.28
N GLU A 84 -4.48 -4.87 13.22
CA GLU A 84 -4.97 -6.11 12.64
C GLU A 84 -4.95 -7.28 13.64
N LYS A 85 -3.85 -7.43 14.37
CA LYS A 85 -3.62 -8.63 15.21
C LYS A 85 -4.03 -8.49 16.68
N LYS A 86 -4.14 -7.25 17.18
CA LYS A 86 -4.31 -6.98 18.62
C LYS A 86 -5.17 -5.75 18.90
N ALA A 87 -6.13 -5.43 18.03
CA ALA A 87 -6.98 -4.24 18.19
C ALA A 87 -7.66 -4.16 19.57
N ASP A 88 -8.09 -5.29 20.09
CA ASP A 88 -8.72 -5.41 21.41
C ASP A 88 -7.83 -4.99 22.60
N LYS A 89 -6.52 -4.91 22.39
CA LYS A 89 -5.50 -4.53 23.38
C LYS A 89 -4.90 -3.14 23.12
N CYS A 90 -5.33 -2.47 22.08
CA CYS A 90 -4.83 -1.17 21.68
C CYS A 90 -5.86 -0.07 21.94
N HIS A 91 -5.40 1.06 22.48
CA HIS A 91 -6.16 2.28 22.46
C HIS A 91 -5.60 3.16 21.34
N LEU A 92 -6.37 3.34 20.28
CA LEU A 92 -5.97 4.15 19.14
C LEU A 92 -6.39 5.61 19.33
N ILE A 93 -5.44 6.51 19.15
CA ILE A 93 -5.68 7.95 19.07
C ILE A 93 -5.19 8.41 17.71
N THR A 94 -6.06 9.02 16.92
CA THR A 94 -5.74 9.49 15.56
C THR A 94 -5.97 10.98 15.47
N TYR A 95 -4.97 11.69 14.96
CA TYR A 95 -5.04 13.13 14.70
C TYR A 95 -4.97 13.36 13.18
N LYS A 96 -6.12 13.58 12.57
CA LYS A 96 -6.21 13.92 11.15
C LYS A 96 -5.93 15.41 10.97
N ALA A 97 -5.28 15.80 9.88
CA ALA A 97 -5.05 17.23 9.59
C ALA A 97 -6.37 17.95 9.30
N VAL A 98 -7.24 17.34 8.50
CA VAL A 98 -8.60 17.81 8.26
C VAL A 98 -9.57 17.00 9.10
N GLN A 99 -10.35 17.66 9.94
CA GLN A 99 -11.34 17.05 10.82
C GLN A 99 -12.62 16.67 10.04
N ASP A 100 -13.49 15.87 10.63
CA ASP A 100 -14.74 15.41 10.00
C ASP A 100 -15.71 16.55 9.66
N ASP A 101 -15.61 17.69 10.34
CA ASP A 101 -16.38 18.90 10.04
C ASP A 101 -15.74 19.81 8.97
N GLY A 102 -14.59 19.38 8.41
CA GLY A 102 -13.83 20.11 7.41
C GLY A 102 -12.91 21.20 7.95
N SER A 103 -12.83 21.39 9.27
CA SER A 103 -11.85 22.29 9.91
C SER A 103 -10.46 21.67 9.91
N MET A 104 -9.44 22.50 10.05
CA MET A 104 -8.08 22.01 10.26
C MET A 104 -7.88 21.65 11.74
N LEU A 105 -7.01 20.67 12.00
CA LEU A 105 -6.61 20.31 13.38
C LEU A 105 -5.99 21.49 14.11
N CYS A 106 -5.21 22.30 13.41
CA CYS A 106 -4.56 23.49 13.95
C CYS A 106 -4.24 24.47 12.82
N ASP A 107 -5.08 25.47 12.62
CA ASP A 107 -4.92 26.48 11.58
C ASP A 107 -3.66 27.34 11.76
N GLU A 108 -3.16 27.48 13.01
CA GLU A 108 -1.94 28.22 13.29
C GLU A 108 -0.67 27.50 12.79
N ILE A 109 -0.74 26.18 12.61
CA ILE A 109 0.38 25.37 12.10
C ILE A 109 0.26 25.17 10.59
N MET A 110 -0.96 24.93 10.09
CA MET A 110 -1.23 24.67 8.69
C MET A 110 -2.66 25.11 8.36
N THR A 111 -2.79 26.07 7.47
CA THR A 111 -4.08 26.50 6.93
C THR A 111 -4.59 25.50 5.91
N LYS A 112 -5.89 25.54 5.64
CA LYS A 112 -6.50 24.68 4.63
C LYS A 112 -5.91 24.89 3.23
N ALA A 113 -5.60 26.13 2.87
CA ALA A 113 -4.99 26.45 1.57
C ALA A 113 -3.59 25.85 1.44
N GLU A 114 -2.75 25.95 2.47
CA GLU A 114 -1.43 25.30 2.49
C GLU A 114 -1.53 23.77 2.42
N TYR A 115 -2.52 23.19 3.09
CA TYR A 115 -2.79 21.76 2.99
C TYR A 115 -3.18 21.33 1.56
N GLU A 116 -4.07 22.09 0.90
CA GLU A 116 -4.49 21.83 -0.49
C GLU A 116 -3.32 21.95 -1.46
N ASP A 117 -2.44 22.95 -1.28
CA ASP A 117 -1.21 23.10 -2.08
C ASP A 117 -0.27 21.90 -1.90
N ILE A 118 -0.03 21.47 -0.66
CA ILE A 118 0.82 20.30 -0.35
C ILE A 118 0.27 19.03 -1.00
N ILE A 119 -1.05 18.79 -0.93
CA ILE A 119 -1.66 17.61 -1.56
C ILE A 119 -1.45 17.61 -3.07
N SER A 120 -1.60 18.79 -3.70
CA SER A 120 -1.44 18.91 -5.15
C SER A 120 -0.03 18.54 -5.63
N GLU A 121 0.98 18.77 -4.79
CA GLU A 121 2.39 18.45 -5.08
C GLU A 121 2.75 17.00 -4.68
N MET A 122 2.26 16.54 -3.52
CA MET A 122 2.65 15.26 -2.93
C MET A 122 1.89 14.06 -3.52
N GLY A 123 0.66 14.27 -3.95
CA GLY A 123 -0.30 13.25 -4.38
C GLY A 123 -1.21 12.78 -3.25
N GLU A 124 -2.45 12.45 -3.63
CA GLU A 124 -3.52 12.12 -2.68
C GLU A 124 -3.20 10.91 -1.79
N ASP A 125 -2.52 9.91 -2.32
CA ASP A 125 -2.21 8.67 -1.58
C ASP A 125 -1.29 8.94 -0.39
N ILE A 126 -0.21 9.72 -0.60
CA ILE A 126 0.74 10.08 0.46
C ILE A 126 0.08 11.03 1.44
N ALA A 127 -0.71 11.98 0.95
CA ALA A 127 -1.44 12.91 1.77
C ALA A 127 -2.48 12.22 2.67
N SER A 128 -3.23 11.25 2.12
CA SER A 128 -4.18 10.44 2.89
C SER A 128 -3.47 9.66 4.00
N ALA A 129 -2.33 9.06 3.71
CA ALA A 129 -1.55 8.33 4.70
C ALA A 129 -1.01 9.26 5.79
N ASN A 130 -0.27 10.31 5.40
CA ASN A 130 0.52 11.09 6.34
C ASN A 130 -0.29 12.16 7.08
N TYR A 131 -1.26 12.78 6.42
CA TYR A 131 -2.03 13.87 6.98
C TYR A 131 -3.40 13.42 7.52
N GLN A 132 -4.04 12.43 6.86
CA GLN A 132 -5.31 11.91 7.34
C GLN A 132 -5.17 10.63 8.18
N GLN A 133 -3.95 10.08 8.27
CA GLN A 133 -3.67 8.83 8.98
C GLN A 133 -4.46 7.62 8.41
N GLU A 134 -4.83 7.70 7.15
CA GLU A 134 -5.59 6.70 6.40
C GLU A 134 -4.72 6.18 5.24
N PRO A 135 -3.74 5.30 5.52
CA PRO A 135 -2.90 4.76 4.48
C PRO A 135 -3.72 3.90 3.53
N ILE A 136 -3.62 4.22 2.25
CA ILE A 136 -4.20 3.43 1.18
C ILE A 136 -3.21 2.31 0.86
N ASP A 137 -3.70 1.10 0.70
CA ASP A 137 -2.84 -0.03 0.35
C ASP A 137 -2.31 0.15 -1.08
N LEU A 138 -1.03 0.53 -1.18
CA LEU A 138 -0.34 0.71 -2.46
C LEU A 138 0.23 -0.61 -2.99
N LYS A 139 -0.04 -1.75 -2.32
CA LYS A 139 0.40 -3.07 -2.79
C LYS A 139 -0.08 -3.29 -4.22
N GLY A 140 0.86 -3.36 -5.13
CA GLY A 140 0.60 -3.56 -6.55
C GLY A 140 0.38 -2.30 -7.38
N ARG A 141 0.35 -1.10 -6.81
CA ARG A 141 0.28 0.13 -7.62
C ARG A 141 1.66 0.54 -8.14
N LEU A 142 2.02 0.02 -9.31
CA LEU A 142 3.16 0.52 -10.10
C LEU A 142 2.90 1.93 -10.68
N TYR A 143 1.62 2.32 -10.77
CA TYR A 143 1.17 3.59 -11.34
C TYR A 143 0.22 4.29 -10.36
N THR A 144 0.54 5.51 -9.99
CA THR A 144 -0.25 6.34 -9.06
C THR A 144 -1.38 7.08 -9.77
N ASN A 145 -1.20 7.37 -11.06
CA ASN A 145 -2.17 8.12 -11.85
C ASN A 145 -2.44 7.41 -13.19
N PHE A 146 -3.72 7.13 -13.45
CA PHE A 146 -4.19 6.77 -14.77
C PHE A 146 -4.96 7.95 -15.35
N LYS A 147 -4.66 8.29 -16.61
CA LYS A 147 -5.55 9.16 -17.36
C LYS A 147 -6.86 8.40 -17.59
N THR A 148 -7.97 9.02 -17.26
CA THR A 148 -9.30 8.49 -17.57
C THR A 148 -9.81 9.04 -18.91
N TYR A 149 -10.74 8.34 -19.53
CA TYR A 149 -11.41 8.79 -20.75
C TYR A 149 -12.92 8.59 -20.61
N ASP A 150 -13.67 9.54 -21.13
CA ASP A 150 -15.15 9.49 -21.11
C ASP A 150 -15.71 8.83 -22.38
N ARG A 151 -14.94 8.83 -23.48
CA ARG A 151 -15.33 8.27 -24.76
C ARG A 151 -14.14 7.60 -25.44
N LEU A 152 -14.42 6.50 -26.11
CA LEU A 152 -13.43 5.86 -27.00
C LEU A 152 -13.21 6.73 -28.25
N PRO A 153 -11.99 6.69 -28.83
CA PRO A 153 -11.73 7.37 -30.09
C PRO A 153 -12.52 6.71 -31.24
N VAL A 154 -13.48 7.45 -31.77
CA VAL A 154 -14.31 7.04 -32.91
C VAL A 154 -14.39 8.18 -33.93
N ASP A 155 -14.69 7.83 -35.20
CA ASP A 155 -14.95 8.80 -36.26
C ASP A 155 -16.41 9.34 -36.20
N GLU A 156 -16.78 10.18 -37.17
CA GLU A 156 -18.13 10.77 -37.28
C GLU A 156 -19.23 9.72 -37.53
N GLN A 157 -18.86 8.50 -37.93
CA GLN A 157 -19.74 7.38 -38.21
C GLN A 157 -19.71 6.31 -37.10
N ASP A 158 -19.13 6.64 -35.92
CA ASP A 158 -18.94 5.73 -34.77
C ASP A 158 -18.03 4.53 -35.07
N ASN A 159 -17.16 4.57 -36.08
CA ASN A 159 -16.15 3.54 -36.30
C ASN A 159 -14.95 3.78 -35.37
N SER A 160 -14.39 2.70 -34.86
CA SER A 160 -13.18 2.77 -34.04
C SER A 160 -11.97 3.32 -34.77
N LEU A 161 -11.26 4.26 -34.18
CA LEU A 161 -10.01 4.84 -34.69
C LEU A 161 -8.76 4.15 -34.15
N PHE A 162 -8.89 3.02 -33.45
CA PHE A 162 -7.73 2.30 -32.95
C PHE A 162 -6.86 1.76 -34.08
N GLU A 163 -5.56 1.99 -33.99
CA GLU A 163 -4.53 1.45 -34.89
C GLU A 163 -4.41 -0.08 -34.74
N GLY A 164 -4.81 -0.60 -33.59
CA GLY A 164 -4.88 -2.01 -33.27
C GLY A 164 -5.33 -2.23 -31.84
N ILE A 165 -5.86 -3.43 -31.59
CA ILE A 165 -6.28 -3.89 -30.28
C ILE A 165 -5.37 -5.05 -29.84
N TYR A 166 -4.84 -4.94 -28.67
CA TYR A 166 -3.83 -5.83 -28.12
C TYR A 166 -4.28 -6.40 -26.79
N SER A 167 -3.69 -7.53 -26.40
CA SER A 167 -3.88 -8.08 -25.07
C SER A 167 -2.58 -8.62 -24.47
N TYR A 168 -2.52 -8.61 -23.17
CA TYR A 168 -1.53 -9.29 -22.36
C TYR A 168 -2.24 -10.09 -21.27
N THR A 169 -1.83 -11.35 -21.12
CA THR A 169 -2.35 -12.22 -20.07
C THR A 169 -1.19 -12.72 -19.23
N ASP A 170 -1.26 -12.43 -17.94
CA ASP A 170 -0.46 -13.04 -16.89
C ASP A 170 -1.26 -14.23 -16.35
N THR A 171 -0.73 -15.43 -16.54
CA THR A 171 -1.42 -16.65 -16.14
C THR A 171 -1.14 -16.97 -14.69
N ALA A 172 -2.17 -17.33 -13.92
CA ALA A 172 -2.00 -17.88 -12.59
C ALA A 172 -1.29 -19.23 -12.65
N ASP A 173 -0.30 -19.43 -11.77
CA ASP A 173 0.20 -20.77 -11.46
C ASP A 173 -0.72 -21.45 -10.42
N GLU A 174 -0.59 -22.75 -10.20
CA GLU A 174 -1.43 -23.49 -9.25
C GLU A 174 -1.39 -22.84 -7.85
N GLY A 175 -2.55 -22.47 -7.30
CA GLY A 175 -2.66 -22.01 -5.91
C GLY A 175 -3.44 -20.72 -5.70
N VAL A 176 -2.82 -19.72 -5.07
CA VAL A 176 -3.44 -18.46 -4.65
C VAL A 176 -3.28 -17.31 -5.64
N ASP A 177 -2.64 -17.54 -6.76
CA ASP A 177 -2.36 -16.52 -7.77
C ASP A 177 -3.60 -16.20 -8.62
N TYR A 178 -3.62 -15.01 -9.19
CA TYR A 178 -4.70 -14.53 -10.05
C TYR A 178 -4.28 -14.54 -11.51
N LEU A 179 -5.16 -15.02 -12.39
CA LEU A 179 -5.06 -14.69 -13.81
C LEU A 179 -5.44 -13.23 -14.01
N CYS A 180 -4.66 -12.51 -14.78
CA CYS A 180 -4.96 -11.15 -15.21
C CYS A 180 -4.80 -11.00 -16.71
N THR A 181 -5.90 -10.73 -17.41
CA THR A 181 -5.90 -10.37 -18.83
C THR A 181 -6.28 -8.91 -18.99
N ILE A 182 -5.46 -8.13 -19.67
CA ILE A 182 -5.74 -6.74 -20.03
C ILE A 182 -5.89 -6.66 -21.53
N ILE A 183 -6.94 -5.98 -22.01
CA ILE A 183 -7.18 -5.68 -23.43
C ILE A 183 -7.15 -4.16 -23.60
N TRP A 184 -6.40 -3.68 -24.60
CA TRP A 184 -6.30 -2.23 -24.88
C TRP A 184 -6.22 -1.94 -26.36
N GLY A 185 -6.79 -0.80 -26.75
CA GLY A 185 -6.64 -0.21 -28.07
C GLY A 185 -5.54 0.85 -28.08
N VAL A 186 -4.87 1.03 -29.19
CA VAL A 186 -3.85 2.06 -29.38
C VAL A 186 -4.36 3.12 -30.36
N TYR A 187 -4.32 4.39 -29.95
CA TYR A 187 -4.64 5.55 -30.78
C TYR A 187 -3.70 6.70 -30.45
N MET A 188 -3.07 7.30 -31.47
CA MET A 188 -2.11 8.40 -31.32
C MET A 188 -1.03 8.16 -30.23
N ARG A 189 -0.50 6.94 -30.18
CA ARG A 189 0.51 6.49 -29.19
C ARG A 189 0.00 6.43 -27.74
N GLU A 190 -1.27 6.58 -27.50
CA GLU A 190 -1.90 6.36 -26.20
C GLU A 190 -2.60 5.00 -26.17
N ALA A 191 -2.56 4.35 -25.00
CA ALA A 191 -3.24 3.08 -24.78
C ALA A 191 -4.54 3.31 -24.01
N TYR A 192 -5.63 2.79 -24.54
CA TYR A 192 -6.97 2.84 -23.94
C TYR A 192 -7.32 1.45 -23.44
N VAL A 193 -7.38 1.26 -22.13
CA VAL A 193 -7.76 -0.03 -21.53
C VAL A 193 -9.24 -0.25 -21.77
N LEU A 194 -9.57 -1.29 -22.55
CA LEU A 194 -10.93 -1.61 -22.96
C LEU A 194 -11.60 -2.60 -22.02
N ASP A 195 -10.80 -3.57 -21.52
CA ASP A 195 -11.31 -4.61 -20.60
C ASP A 195 -10.18 -5.13 -19.70
N VAL A 196 -10.57 -5.58 -18.50
CA VAL A 196 -9.69 -6.27 -17.55
C VAL A 196 -10.43 -7.48 -17.01
N TYR A 197 -9.89 -8.66 -17.26
CA TYR A 197 -10.37 -9.91 -16.67
C TYR A 197 -9.40 -10.36 -15.59
N TYR A 198 -9.86 -10.36 -14.35
CA TYR A 198 -9.05 -10.66 -13.18
C TYR A 198 -9.79 -11.67 -12.29
N THR A 199 -9.23 -12.87 -12.12
CA THR A 199 -9.91 -13.97 -11.43
C THR A 199 -8.94 -14.99 -10.87
N GLN A 200 -9.41 -15.81 -9.90
CA GLN A 200 -8.73 -17.00 -9.37
C GLN A 200 -9.36 -18.31 -9.85
N GLU A 201 -10.26 -18.26 -10.84
CA GLU A 201 -10.90 -19.46 -11.36
C GLU A 201 -9.89 -20.36 -12.12
N GLY A 202 -10.18 -21.65 -12.18
CA GLY A 202 -9.32 -22.63 -12.86
C GLY A 202 -9.30 -22.47 -14.37
N MET A 203 -8.32 -23.10 -15.02
CA MET A 203 -8.08 -22.98 -16.48
C MET A 203 -9.28 -23.39 -17.32
N GLU A 204 -10.08 -24.35 -16.85
CA GLU A 204 -11.31 -24.80 -17.53
C GLU A 204 -12.35 -23.70 -17.71
N ILE A 205 -12.29 -22.64 -16.89
CA ILE A 205 -13.15 -21.46 -16.95
C ILE A 205 -12.41 -20.29 -17.63
N THR A 206 -11.17 -20.08 -17.25
CA THR A 206 -10.43 -18.88 -17.68
C THR A 206 -10.01 -18.91 -19.14
N GLU A 207 -9.67 -20.08 -19.69
CA GLU A 207 -9.31 -20.22 -21.13
C GLU A 207 -10.50 -19.85 -22.05
N PRO A 208 -11.69 -20.47 -21.92
CA PRO A 208 -12.79 -20.15 -22.82
C PRO A 208 -13.30 -18.71 -22.63
N GLU A 209 -13.25 -18.17 -21.39
CA GLU A 209 -13.66 -16.80 -21.13
C GLU A 209 -12.68 -15.77 -21.70
N THR A 210 -11.38 -16.03 -21.63
CA THR A 210 -10.34 -15.20 -22.26
C THR A 210 -10.47 -15.22 -23.78
N ALA A 211 -10.67 -16.40 -24.38
CA ALA A 211 -10.86 -16.55 -25.83
C ALA A 211 -12.14 -15.82 -26.32
N LYS A 212 -13.21 -15.86 -25.56
CA LYS A 212 -14.44 -15.13 -25.84
C LYS A 212 -14.22 -13.62 -25.84
N ARG A 213 -13.52 -13.07 -24.85
CA ARG A 213 -13.15 -11.65 -24.76
C ARG A 213 -12.26 -11.23 -25.92
N PHE A 214 -11.27 -12.03 -26.30
CA PHE A 214 -10.44 -11.74 -27.48
C PHE A 214 -11.26 -11.63 -28.77
N LYS A 215 -12.27 -12.45 -28.91
CA LYS A 215 -13.19 -12.38 -30.06
C LYS A 215 -14.13 -11.18 -29.98
N GLU A 216 -14.67 -10.88 -28.80
CA GLU A 216 -15.59 -9.76 -28.57
C GLU A 216 -14.91 -8.41 -28.86
N PHE A 217 -13.67 -8.23 -28.41
CA PHE A 217 -12.89 -7.01 -28.63
C PHE A 217 -12.07 -7.01 -29.91
N GLU A 218 -12.19 -8.03 -30.76
CA GLU A 218 -11.47 -8.17 -32.02
C GLU A 218 -9.94 -8.00 -31.86
N VAL A 219 -9.36 -8.65 -30.84
CA VAL A 219 -7.94 -8.56 -30.50
C VAL A 219 -7.07 -8.97 -31.69
N ASN A 220 -6.26 -8.05 -32.19
CA ASN A 220 -5.38 -8.28 -33.33
C ASN A 220 -4.14 -9.08 -32.95
N ARG A 221 -3.63 -8.89 -31.74
CA ARG A 221 -2.45 -9.58 -31.22
C ARG A 221 -2.51 -9.75 -29.71
N SER A 222 -2.27 -10.96 -29.26
CA SER A 222 -2.18 -11.30 -27.84
C SER A 222 -0.78 -11.75 -27.46
N ARG A 223 -0.41 -11.52 -26.20
CA ARG A 223 0.74 -12.11 -25.54
C ARG A 223 0.26 -12.75 -24.26
N ILE A 224 0.54 -14.05 -24.11
CA ILE A 224 0.21 -14.82 -22.91
C ILE A 224 1.54 -15.24 -22.29
N GLU A 225 1.71 -14.96 -21.02
CA GLU A 225 2.89 -15.38 -20.27
C GLU A 225 2.75 -16.87 -19.93
N SER A 226 3.79 -17.66 -20.24
CA SER A 226 3.87 -19.03 -19.78
C SER A 226 4.84 -19.10 -18.60
N ASN A 227 4.33 -19.40 -17.42
CA ASN A 227 5.20 -19.64 -16.28
C ASN A 227 6.05 -20.89 -16.51
N ASN A 228 7.35 -20.81 -16.22
CA ASN A 228 8.30 -21.91 -16.37
C ASN A 228 7.96 -23.07 -15.41
N GLY A 229 7.08 -23.94 -15.81
CA GLY A 229 6.67 -25.13 -15.05
C GLY A 229 5.22 -25.53 -15.23
N GLY A 230 4.42 -24.67 -15.83
CA GLY A 230 3.02 -24.97 -16.15
C GLY A 230 2.91 -25.89 -17.37
N SER A 231 2.24 -27.00 -17.20
CA SER A 231 1.68 -27.80 -18.27
C SER A 231 0.51 -27.06 -18.88
N GLY A 232 0.75 -26.20 -19.83
CA GLY A 232 -0.29 -25.49 -20.59
C GLY A 232 0.13 -25.35 -22.04
#